data_9a8c80d430d59bbe93f9099b9046f557
#
_entry.id   9a8c80d430d59bbe93f9099b9046f557
#
_cell.length_a   1.000
_cell.length_b   1.000
_cell.length_c   1.000
_cell.angle_alpha   90.00
_cell.angle_beta   90.00
_cell.angle_gamma   90.00
#
_symmetry.space_group_name_H-M   'P 1'
#
loop_
_entity.id
_entity.type
_entity.pdbx_description
1 polymer ?
#
loop_
_entity_poly.entity_id
_entity_poly.type
_entity_poly.pdbx_seq_one_letter_code
_entity_poly.pdbx_strand_id
1 'polypeptide(L)'
;FGNYADTYGEYSFFLRAAGKGGALTAIPLNPTDPSEGNYSWGDTYPLGFTPRLEGHGNDFSSVFGVRGEDLTGLGLGYDFSTSYGSHYIHYLLRNTLNLSWGPNSPHNMVIGDLQQEETNWNADFTYPMGDISLAFGTEWREEKYTMYEGQKEAWMAGPWALIHTLTYDSSGTDVNYGYTAPGLAANGMPGTSPDAAGVWARQNTAFYADVEYELGDLLVQA
;
A
#
# COMPACT_ATOMS: atom_id res chain seq x y z
N PHE A 1 25.22 8.94 8.64
CA PHE A 1 24.72 9.06 7.28
C PHE A 1 23.19 9.03 7.30
N GLY A 2 22.55 9.88 6.51
CA GLY A 2 21.09 9.90 6.37
C GLY A 2 20.67 10.41 5.00
N ASN A 3 19.53 9.93 4.51
CA ASN A 3 18.89 10.33 3.27
C ASN A 3 17.44 10.68 3.50
N TYR A 4 16.94 11.60 2.69
CA TYR A 4 15.51 11.89 2.55
C TYR A 4 15.18 12.12 1.07
N ALA A 5 14.05 11.59 0.62
CA ALA A 5 13.55 11.82 -0.72
C ALA A 5 12.02 11.93 -0.71
N ASP A 6 11.51 12.84 -1.53
CA ASP A 6 10.08 12.94 -1.89
C ASP A 6 9.88 12.41 -3.29
N THR A 7 8.79 11.67 -3.48
CA THR A 7 8.41 11.10 -4.76
C THR A 7 6.95 11.40 -5.07
N TYR A 8 6.66 11.61 -6.35
CA TYR A 8 5.31 11.76 -6.86
C TYR A 8 5.14 10.92 -8.11
N GLY A 9 4.02 10.22 -8.18
CA GLY A 9 3.62 9.48 -9.36
C GLY A 9 2.12 9.61 -9.63
N GLU A 10 1.74 9.58 -10.90
CA GLU A 10 0.36 9.54 -11.34
C GLU A 10 0.15 8.38 -12.31
N TYR A 11 -0.92 7.62 -12.08
CA TYR A 11 -1.35 6.54 -12.95
C TYR A 11 -2.79 6.77 -13.40
N SER A 12 -3.03 6.73 -14.73
CA SER A 12 -4.37 6.86 -15.30
C SER A 12 -4.96 5.47 -15.56
N PHE A 13 -6.17 5.25 -15.09
CA PHE A 13 -6.96 4.06 -15.42
C PHE A 13 -7.59 4.20 -16.82
N PHE A 14 -8.28 3.15 -17.25
CA PHE A 14 -9.02 3.20 -18.52
C PHE A 14 -10.21 4.16 -18.45
N LEU A 15 -10.53 4.76 -19.61
CA LEU A 15 -11.70 5.60 -19.78
C LEU A 15 -12.98 4.82 -19.45
N ARG A 16 -13.82 5.38 -18.61
CA ARG A 16 -15.20 4.98 -18.36
C ARG A 16 -16.09 5.77 -19.31
N ALA A 17 -16.33 5.20 -20.51
CA ALA A 17 -17.10 5.88 -21.54
C ALA A 17 -18.59 5.99 -21.15
N ALA A 18 -19.21 7.12 -21.50
CA ALA A 18 -20.63 7.33 -21.30
C ALA A 18 -21.47 6.27 -22.03
N GLY A 19 -22.49 5.75 -21.38
CA GLY A 19 -23.45 4.79 -21.96
C GLY A 19 -22.92 3.36 -22.15
N LYS A 20 -21.74 3.00 -21.61
CA LYS A 20 -21.20 1.64 -21.68
C LYS A 20 -20.86 1.07 -20.31
N GLY A 21 -21.43 -0.12 -20.03
CA GLY A 21 -21.17 -0.90 -18.83
C GLY A 21 -21.97 -0.45 -17.60
N GLY A 22 -22.00 -1.30 -16.56
CA GLY A 22 -22.78 -1.09 -15.33
C GLY A 22 -22.42 0.18 -14.53
N ALA A 23 -21.29 0.79 -14.82
CA ALA A 23 -20.84 2.03 -14.18
C ALA A 23 -21.68 3.27 -14.56
N LEU A 24 -22.53 3.17 -15.59
CA LEU A 24 -23.32 4.30 -16.11
C LEU A 24 -24.82 4.01 -16.07
N THR A 25 -25.22 3.03 -15.29
CA THR A 25 -26.64 2.72 -15.07
C THR A 25 -27.29 3.84 -14.27
N ALA A 26 -28.46 4.30 -14.73
CA ALA A 26 -29.24 5.24 -13.94
C ALA A 26 -29.70 4.58 -12.63
N ILE A 27 -29.62 5.34 -11.56
CA ILE A 27 -30.07 4.93 -10.23
C ILE A 27 -31.15 5.94 -9.75
N PRO A 28 -32.10 5.55 -8.89
CA PRO A 28 -33.06 6.52 -8.36
C PRO A 28 -32.34 7.64 -7.59
N LEU A 29 -32.84 8.86 -7.72
CA LEU A 29 -32.33 10.01 -6.92
C LEU A 29 -32.52 9.77 -5.42
N ASN A 30 -33.62 9.11 -5.05
CA ASN A 30 -33.90 8.67 -3.69
C ASN A 30 -33.87 7.13 -3.67
N PRO A 31 -32.97 6.48 -2.91
CA PRO A 31 -32.88 5.03 -2.87
C PRO A 31 -34.12 4.35 -2.28
N THR A 32 -34.96 5.10 -1.54
CA THR A 32 -36.19 4.62 -0.92
C THR A 32 -37.46 5.04 -1.66
N ASP A 33 -37.37 5.98 -2.58
CA ASP A 33 -38.49 6.46 -3.41
C ASP A 33 -38.07 6.69 -4.87
N PRO A 34 -38.17 5.65 -5.71
CA PRO A 34 -37.80 5.77 -7.12
C PRO A 34 -38.63 6.77 -7.95
N SER A 35 -39.78 7.26 -7.42
CA SER A 35 -40.63 8.22 -8.12
C SER A 35 -40.01 9.63 -8.17
N GLU A 36 -39.03 9.95 -7.35
CA GLU A 36 -38.34 11.25 -7.33
C GLU A 36 -37.40 11.47 -8.53
N GLY A 37 -37.28 10.51 -9.43
CA GLY A 37 -36.45 10.57 -10.61
C GLY A 37 -35.16 9.75 -10.51
N ASN A 38 -34.31 9.90 -11.52
CA ASN A 38 -33.08 9.11 -11.63
C ASN A 38 -31.84 10.02 -11.66
N TYR A 39 -30.75 9.50 -11.13
CA TYR A 39 -29.41 10.02 -11.27
C TYR A 39 -28.58 9.11 -12.16
N SER A 40 -27.75 9.68 -12.98
CA SER A 40 -26.78 8.95 -13.80
C SER A 40 -25.39 9.60 -13.69
N TRP A 41 -24.35 8.81 -13.77
CA TRP A 41 -22.99 9.36 -13.89
C TRP A 41 -22.83 10.20 -15.16
N GLY A 42 -23.65 9.97 -16.19
CA GLY A 42 -23.73 10.83 -17.37
C GLY A 42 -24.15 12.27 -17.03
N ASP A 43 -24.83 12.51 -15.92
CA ASP A 43 -25.19 13.83 -15.47
C ASP A 43 -23.94 14.61 -14.94
N THR A 44 -23.01 13.87 -14.32
CA THR A 44 -21.73 14.43 -13.83
C THR A 44 -20.63 14.38 -14.89
N TYR A 45 -20.58 13.29 -15.65
CA TYR A 45 -19.56 13.03 -16.67
C TYR A 45 -20.20 12.66 -18.02
N PRO A 46 -20.73 13.64 -18.79
CA PRO A 46 -21.47 13.37 -20.02
C PRO A 46 -20.65 12.63 -21.10
N LEU A 47 -19.35 12.83 -21.11
CA LEU A 47 -18.42 12.18 -22.04
C LEU A 47 -17.71 10.96 -21.44
N GLY A 48 -18.03 10.59 -20.20
CA GLY A 48 -17.29 9.63 -19.41
C GLY A 48 -16.16 10.25 -18.61
N PHE A 49 -15.39 9.41 -17.89
CA PHE A 49 -14.30 9.88 -17.03
C PHE A 49 -13.17 8.85 -16.97
N THR A 50 -11.99 9.34 -16.61
CA THR A 50 -10.81 8.50 -16.39
C THR A 50 -10.31 8.73 -14.97
N PRO A 51 -10.47 7.75 -14.07
CA PRO A 51 -9.88 7.84 -12.74
C PRO A 51 -8.36 7.93 -12.81
N ARG A 52 -7.76 8.72 -11.94
CA ARG A 52 -6.32 8.89 -11.81
C ARG A 52 -5.90 8.66 -10.37
N LEU A 53 -4.92 7.77 -10.19
CA LEU A 53 -4.32 7.49 -8.89
C LEU A 53 -3.04 8.31 -8.76
N GLU A 54 -3.00 9.19 -7.78
CA GLU A 54 -1.81 9.92 -7.37
C GLU A 54 -1.18 9.21 -6.18
N GLY A 55 0.14 9.06 -6.20
CA GLY A 55 0.95 8.59 -5.09
C GLY A 55 1.95 9.66 -4.67
N HIS A 56 1.88 10.10 -3.43
CA HIS A 56 2.84 11.01 -2.80
C HIS A 56 3.64 10.22 -1.78
N GLY A 57 4.88 9.92 -2.10
CA GLY A 57 5.78 9.12 -1.26
C GLY A 57 6.89 9.93 -0.67
N ASN A 58 7.33 9.55 0.52
CA ASN A 58 8.56 10.01 1.10
C ASN A 58 9.37 8.84 1.66
N ASP A 59 10.67 8.94 1.48
CA ASP A 59 11.65 7.98 1.96
C ASP A 59 12.57 8.67 2.96
N PHE A 60 12.82 8.01 4.06
CA PHE A 60 13.82 8.40 5.03
C PHE A 60 14.70 7.21 5.37
N SER A 61 16.01 7.42 5.43
CA SER A 61 16.91 6.42 5.97
C SER A 61 18.06 7.07 6.75
N SER A 62 18.52 6.37 7.78
CA SER A 62 19.67 6.78 8.57
C SER A 62 20.49 5.56 8.98
N VAL A 63 21.80 5.74 9.03
CA VAL A 63 22.74 4.73 9.53
C VAL A 63 23.69 5.42 10.50
N PHE A 64 23.87 4.81 11.64
CA PHE A 64 24.82 5.21 12.66
C PHE A 64 25.64 4.01 13.10
N GLY A 65 26.94 4.19 13.31
CA GLY A 65 27.81 3.09 13.76
C GLY A 65 29.14 3.60 14.32
N VAL A 66 29.79 2.71 15.02
CA VAL A 66 31.15 2.89 15.54
C VAL A 66 31.95 1.64 15.21
N ARG A 67 33.18 1.81 14.73
CA ARG A 67 34.08 0.72 14.42
C ARG A 67 35.49 1.01 14.94
N GLY A 68 36.21 -0.04 15.18
CA GLY A 68 37.62 0.05 15.60
C GLY A 68 38.35 -1.26 15.34
N GLU A 69 39.68 -1.21 15.43
CA GLU A 69 40.55 -2.35 15.09
C GLU A 69 40.92 -3.19 16.30
N ASP A 70 40.72 -2.67 17.53
CA ASP A 70 41.10 -3.39 18.74
C ASP A 70 40.19 -3.07 19.93
N LEU A 71 39.16 -3.91 20.12
CA LEU A 71 38.22 -3.76 21.23
C LEU A 71 38.81 -4.21 22.59
N THR A 72 39.74 -5.17 22.58
CA THR A 72 40.18 -5.87 23.80
C THR A 72 41.65 -5.66 24.14
N GLY A 73 42.42 -4.97 23.31
CA GLY A 73 43.89 -4.93 23.38
C GLY A 73 44.53 -6.22 22.79
N LEU A 74 43.76 -7.06 22.11
CA LEU A 74 44.22 -8.31 21.54
C LEU A 74 44.04 -8.35 20.00
N GLY A 75 43.74 -7.21 19.37
CA GLY A 75 43.53 -7.11 17.93
C GLY A 75 42.15 -7.53 17.46
N LEU A 76 41.13 -7.56 18.34
CA LEU A 76 39.73 -7.84 17.96
C LEU A 76 39.14 -6.57 17.33
N GLY A 77 39.00 -6.57 16.02
CA GLY A 77 38.26 -5.57 15.26
C GLY A 77 36.75 -5.67 15.54
N TYR A 78 36.07 -4.54 15.51
CA TYR A 78 34.63 -4.46 15.76
C TYR A 78 33.93 -3.42 14.89
N ASP A 79 32.69 -3.67 14.54
CA ASP A 79 31.74 -2.72 13.94
C ASP A 79 30.38 -2.92 14.60
N PHE A 80 29.90 -1.89 15.29
CA PHE A 80 28.54 -1.84 15.82
C PHE A 80 27.77 -0.80 15.04
N SER A 81 26.68 -1.21 14.41
CA SER A 81 25.88 -0.30 13.63
C SER A 81 24.38 -0.49 13.86
N THR A 82 23.63 0.58 13.62
CA THR A 82 22.18 0.57 13.57
C THR A 82 21.72 1.36 12.37
N SER A 83 20.67 0.87 11.72
CA SER A 83 20.00 1.59 10.65
C SER A 83 18.51 1.66 10.90
N TYR A 84 17.91 2.74 10.44
CA TYR A 84 16.46 2.92 10.37
C TYR A 84 16.09 3.41 8.98
N GLY A 85 15.09 2.77 8.39
CA GLY A 85 14.49 3.16 7.12
C GLY A 85 12.97 3.27 7.25
N SER A 86 12.38 4.23 6.57
CA SER A 86 10.93 4.38 6.47
C SER A 86 10.56 4.83 5.06
N HIS A 87 9.60 4.13 4.45
CA HIS A 87 8.93 4.53 3.23
C HIS A 87 7.44 4.70 3.53
N TYR A 88 6.90 5.88 3.24
CA TYR A 88 5.48 6.19 3.40
C TYR A 88 4.93 6.66 2.05
N ILE A 89 3.72 6.21 1.69
CA ILE A 89 3.04 6.65 0.48
C ILE A 89 1.57 6.94 0.78
N HIS A 90 1.14 8.15 0.41
CA HIS A 90 -0.25 8.60 0.44
C HIS A 90 -0.88 8.43 -0.93
N TYR A 91 -2.00 7.70 -1.02
CA TYR A 91 -2.74 7.49 -2.26
C TYR A 91 -4.02 8.31 -2.31
N LEU A 92 -4.13 9.11 -3.36
CA LEU A 92 -5.32 9.91 -3.67
C LEU A 92 -5.86 9.52 -5.06
N LEU A 93 -7.08 9.04 -5.11
CA LEU A 93 -7.78 8.75 -6.35
C LEU A 93 -8.58 9.96 -6.78
N ARG A 94 -8.25 10.52 -7.93
CA ARG A 94 -8.95 11.68 -8.51
C ARG A 94 -9.86 11.27 -9.66
N ASN A 95 -10.81 12.15 -9.92
CA ASN A 95 -11.75 12.01 -11.04
C ASN A 95 -12.45 10.65 -11.03
N THR A 96 -12.96 10.26 -9.86
CA THR A 96 -13.62 8.99 -9.60
C THR A 96 -15.03 9.19 -9.06
N LEU A 97 -15.72 8.10 -8.86
CA LEU A 97 -17.02 8.03 -8.19
C LEU A 97 -17.16 6.67 -7.49
N ASN A 98 -17.89 6.66 -6.38
CA ASN A 98 -18.50 5.44 -5.87
C ASN A 98 -20.02 5.52 -6.13
N LEU A 99 -20.49 4.73 -7.09
CA LEU A 99 -21.88 4.82 -7.55
C LEU A 99 -22.90 4.52 -6.44
N SER A 100 -22.52 3.67 -5.48
CA SER A 100 -23.39 3.35 -4.34
C SER A 100 -23.65 4.54 -3.39
N TRP A 101 -22.92 5.64 -3.54
CA TRP A 101 -23.16 6.91 -2.87
C TRP A 101 -24.01 7.88 -3.69
N GLY A 102 -24.40 7.50 -4.91
CA GLY A 102 -25.24 8.28 -5.81
C GLY A 102 -24.75 9.71 -6.02
N PRO A 103 -25.65 10.71 -6.01
CA PRO A 103 -25.29 12.12 -6.19
C PRO A 103 -24.32 12.67 -5.11
N ASN A 104 -24.23 11.99 -3.98
CA ASN A 104 -23.37 12.40 -2.86
C ASN A 104 -21.96 11.79 -2.93
N SER A 105 -21.65 11.06 -4.00
CA SER A 105 -20.31 10.49 -4.15
C SER A 105 -19.24 11.57 -4.30
N PRO A 106 -18.17 11.55 -3.49
CA PRO A 106 -16.99 12.37 -3.75
C PRO A 106 -16.34 12.02 -5.09
N HIS A 107 -15.69 13.00 -5.72
CA HIS A 107 -14.98 12.81 -6.98
C HIS A 107 -13.47 12.62 -6.80
N ASN A 108 -12.98 12.89 -5.60
CA ASN A 108 -11.62 12.62 -5.19
C ASN A 108 -11.68 11.91 -3.83
N MET A 109 -10.92 10.84 -3.67
CA MET A 109 -10.99 9.99 -2.49
C MET A 109 -9.61 9.54 -2.06
N VAL A 110 -9.32 9.62 -0.77
CA VAL A 110 -8.15 8.97 -0.17
C VAL A 110 -8.40 7.47 -0.15
N ILE A 111 -7.52 6.72 -0.82
CA ILE A 111 -7.65 5.27 -0.96
C ILE A 111 -7.11 4.54 0.27
N GLY A 112 -6.17 5.15 0.95
CA GLY A 112 -5.44 4.62 2.08
C GLY A 112 -3.95 4.83 1.87
N ASP A 113 -3.21 4.81 2.96
CA ASP A 113 -1.79 5.03 2.95
C ASP A 113 -1.06 3.73 3.29
N LEU A 114 0.16 3.61 2.82
CA LEU A 114 1.03 2.50 3.12
C LEU A 114 2.32 3.02 3.74
N GLN A 115 2.80 2.32 4.76
CA GLN A 115 4.09 2.61 5.36
C GLN A 115 4.86 1.32 5.60
N GLN A 116 6.13 1.34 5.25
CA GLN A 116 7.08 0.31 5.62
C GLN A 116 8.20 0.95 6.44
N GLU A 117 8.54 0.30 7.55
CA GLU A 117 9.62 0.69 8.44
C GLU A 117 10.55 -0.50 8.65
N GLU A 118 11.84 -0.24 8.73
CA GLU A 118 12.84 -1.26 9.04
C GLU A 118 13.86 -0.69 10.02
N THR A 119 14.17 -1.47 11.05
CA THR A 119 15.23 -1.18 12.02
C THR A 119 16.19 -2.35 12.07
N ASN A 120 17.49 -2.07 11.91
CA ASN A 120 18.54 -3.07 12.02
C ASN A 120 19.54 -2.71 13.10
N TRP A 121 20.06 -3.72 13.78
CA TRP A 121 21.19 -3.66 14.69
C TRP A 121 22.18 -4.73 14.28
N ASN A 122 23.44 -4.32 14.07
CA ASN A 122 24.53 -5.21 13.69
C ASN A 122 25.66 -5.13 14.69
N ALA A 123 26.29 -6.27 14.96
CA ALA A 123 27.52 -6.39 15.71
C ALA A 123 28.44 -7.36 14.99
N ASP A 124 29.49 -6.83 14.40
CA ASP A 124 30.43 -7.55 13.56
C ASP A 124 31.81 -7.51 14.19
N PHE A 125 32.53 -8.61 14.13
CA PHE A 125 33.86 -8.79 14.70
C PHE A 125 34.79 -9.43 13.71
N THR A 126 36.05 -9.00 13.74
CA THR A 126 37.16 -9.62 12.98
C THR A 126 38.33 -9.89 13.92
N TYR A 127 38.90 -11.08 13.79
CA TYR A 127 40.06 -11.46 14.61
C TYR A 127 41.15 -12.14 13.78
N PRO A 128 42.27 -11.45 13.53
CA PRO A 128 43.41 -12.04 12.83
C PRO A 128 44.25 -12.91 13.79
N MET A 129 44.55 -14.12 13.36
CA MET A 129 45.37 -15.11 14.10
C MET A 129 46.48 -15.67 13.21
N GLY A 130 47.48 -14.84 12.86
CA GLY A 130 48.57 -15.21 11.94
C GLY A 130 48.00 -15.39 10.50
N ASP A 131 48.12 -16.60 9.95
CA ASP A 131 47.62 -16.92 8.59
C ASP A 131 46.10 -17.17 8.56
N ILE A 132 45.42 -17.07 9.70
CA ILE A 132 43.96 -17.26 9.80
C ILE A 132 43.31 -15.92 10.12
N SER A 133 42.21 -15.58 9.43
CA SER A 133 41.31 -14.50 9.77
C SER A 133 39.93 -15.07 10.09
N LEU A 134 39.40 -14.68 11.24
CA LEU A 134 38.05 -15.05 11.68
C LEU A 134 37.17 -13.83 11.62
N ALA A 135 36.01 -13.93 10.95
CA ALA A 135 34.94 -12.95 11.00
C ALA A 135 33.68 -13.61 11.57
N PHE A 136 32.98 -12.92 12.46
CA PHE A 136 31.71 -13.39 13.03
C PHE A 136 30.87 -12.21 13.45
N GLY A 137 29.56 -12.43 13.46
CA GLY A 137 28.65 -11.35 13.84
C GLY A 137 27.23 -11.80 14.04
N THR A 138 26.42 -10.81 14.37
CA THR A 138 24.98 -10.97 14.55
C THR A 138 24.24 -9.77 14.01
N GLU A 139 23.10 -10.02 13.40
CA GLU A 139 22.12 -9.02 12.99
C GLU A 139 20.80 -9.27 13.72
N TRP A 140 20.20 -8.21 14.24
CA TRP A 140 18.79 -8.18 14.60
C TRP A 140 18.07 -7.18 13.72
N ARG A 141 16.92 -7.61 13.13
CA ARG A 141 16.10 -6.80 12.25
C ARG A 141 14.63 -6.87 12.63
N GLU A 142 13.99 -5.73 12.65
CA GLU A 142 12.53 -5.60 12.70
C GLU A 142 12.04 -4.91 11.43
N GLU A 143 11.06 -5.53 10.79
CA GLU A 143 10.32 -4.95 9.67
C GLU A 143 8.88 -4.76 10.11
N LYS A 144 8.33 -3.58 9.82
CA LYS A 144 6.96 -3.22 10.15
C LYS A 144 6.27 -2.65 8.91
N TYR A 145 5.12 -3.21 8.59
CA TYR A 145 4.26 -2.77 7.51
C TYR A 145 2.93 -2.28 8.06
N THR A 146 2.51 -1.09 7.66
CA THR A 146 1.25 -0.48 8.08
C THR A 146 0.40 -0.16 6.85
N MET A 147 -0.83 -0.63 6.84
CA MET A 147 -1.88 -0.19 5.93
C MET A 147 -2.86 0.69 6.69
N TYR A 148 -3.02 1.92 6.25
CA TYR A 148 -3.98 2.86 6.84
C TYR A 148 -5.32 2.78 6.12
N GLU A 149 -6.39 2.99 6.87
CA GLU A 149 -7.74 3.05 6.34
C GLU A 149 -7.89 4.20 5.33
N GLY A 150 -8.58 3.92 4.23
CA GLY A 150 -8.98 4.92 3.26
C GLY A 150 -10.22 5.70 3.70
N GLN A 151 -10.54 6.74 2.93
CA GLN A 151 -11.78 7.49 3.11
C GLN A 151 -12.98 6.55 2.99
N LYS A 152 -13.96 6.70 3.87
CA LYS A 152 -15.15 5.83 3.96
C LYS A 152 -15.85 5.59 2.61
N GLU A 153 -16.03 6.64 1.83
CA GLU A 153 -16.69 6.57 0.53
C GLU A 153 -15.86 5.82 -0.52
N ALA A 154 -14.57 5.62 -0.27
CA ALA A 154 -13.70 4.88 -1.19
C ALA A 154 -13.87 3.36 -1.07
N TRP A 155 -14.27 2.85 0.08
CA TRP A 155 -14.38 1.40 0.33
C TRP A 155 -15.77 0.94 0.77
N MET A 156 -16.58 1.81 1.37
CA MET A 156 -17.86 1.45 1.95
C MET A 156 -18.99 1.56 0.92
N ALA A 157 -19.92 0.62 0.98
CA ALA A 157 -21.19 0.71 0.29
C ALA A 157 -22.03 1.87 0.84
N GLY A 158 -22.54 2.70 -0.06
CA GLY A 158 -23.40 3.84 0.28
C GLY A 158 -24.90 3.48 0.27
N PRO A 159 -25.76 4.48 0.50
CA PRO A 159 -27.20 4.28 0.59
C PRO A 159 -27.85 3.68 -0.67
N TRP A 160 -27.23 3.83 -1.83
CA TRP A 160 -27.68 3.28 -3.11
C TRP A 160 -27.12 1.87 -3.41
N ALA A 161 -26.44 1.23 -2.48
CA ALA A 161 -25.86 -0.10 -2.67
C ALA A 161 -26.92 -1.18 -2.90
N LEU A 162 -28.10 -1.01 -2.34
CA LEU A 162 -29.23 -1.92 -2.45
C LEU A 162 -30.35 -1.23 -3.23
N ILE A 163 -30.18 -1.12 -4.55
CA ILE A 163 -31.23 -0.62 -5.43
C ILE A 163 -32.13 -1.78 -5.80
N HIS A 164 -33.41 -1.63 -5.50
CA HIS A 164 -34.43 -2.55 -5.91
C HIS A 164 -34.71 -2.39 -7.43
N THR A 165 -34.21 -3.29 -8.24
CA THR A 165 -34.58 -3.34 -9.66
C THR A 165 -35.79 -4.22 -9.84
N LEU A 166 -36.92 -3.62 -10.21
CA LEU A 166 -38.10 -4.33 -10.66
C LEU A 166 -37.90 -4.68 -12.15
N THR A 167 -37.82 -5.96 -12.46
CA THR A 167 -37.82 -6.41 -13.85
C THR A 167 -39.21 -6.98 -14.16
N TYR A 168 -39.89 -6.35 -15.10
CA TYR A 168 -41.23 -6.76 -15.54
C TYR A 168 -41.13 -7.68 -16.77
N ASP A 169 -41.96 -8.74 -16.83
CA ASP A 169 -42.13 -9.51 -18.04
C ASP A 169 -42.96 -8.73 -19.08
N SER A 170 -43.14 -9.33 -20.26
CA SER A 170 -43.93 -8.74 -21.34
C SER A 170 -45.42 -8.57 -21.01
N SER A 171 -45.91 -9.15 -19.91
CA SER A 171 -47.29 -9.02 -19.40
C SER A 171 -47.40 -7.91 -18.34
N GLY A 172 -46.28 -7.28 -17.95
CA GLY A 172 -46.26 -6.31 -16.87
C GLY A 172 -46.27 -6.95 -15.49
N THR A 173 -46.04 -8.26 -15.40
CA THR A 173 -45.92 -8.97 -14.14
C THR A 173 -44.49 -8.94 -13.64
N ASP A 174 -44.29 -8.64 -12.35
CA ASP A 174 -43.00 -8.59 -11.69
C ASP A 174 -42.40 -10.01 -11.62
N VAL A 175 -41.34 -10.26 -12.38
CA VAL A 175 -40.74 -11.60 -12.50
C VAL A 175 -39.41 -11.74 -11.78
N ASN A 176 -38.77 -10.64 -11.34
CA ASN A 176 -37.53 -10.69 -10.59
C ASN A 176 -37.33 -9.50 -9.65
N TYR A 177 -37.19 -9.82 -8.39
CA TYR A 177 -36.60 -8.89 -7.42
C TYR A 177 -35.07 -9.05 -7.49
N GLY A 178 -34.41 -8.22 -8.28
CA GLY A 178 -32.95 -8.18 -8.34
C GLY A 178 -32.40 -6.99 -7.58
N TYR A 179 -31.40 -7.20 -6.72
CA TYR A 179 -30.54 -6.13 -6.23
C TYR A 179 -29.41 -5.99 -7.24
N THR A 180 -29.46 -4.96 -8.05
CA THR A 180 -28.26 -4.61 -8.84
C THR A 180 -27.40 -3.72 -7.96
N ALA A 181 -26.36 -4.27 -7.36
CA ALA A 181 -25.35 -3.49 -6.68
C ALA A 181 -24.58 -2.70 -7.74
N PRO A 182 -24.73 -1.37 -7.83
CA PRO A 182 -23.75 -0.55 -8.51
C PRO A 182 -22.42 -0.77 -7.84
N GLY A 183 -21.28 -0.54 -8.48
CA GLY A 183 -19.98 -0.73 -7.88
C GLY A 183 -19.95 -0.20 -6.43
N LEU A 184 -19.57 -1.05 -5.49
CA LEU A 184 -19.70 -0.79 -4.04
C LEU A 184 -18.53 0.00 -3.46
N ALA A 185 -17.59 0.45 -4.29
CA ALA A 185 -16.39 1.16 -3.90
C ALA A 185 -16.03 2.22 -4.96
N ALA A 186 -14.96 2.99 -4.71
CA ALA A 186 -14.43 3.95 -5.66
C ALA A 186 -14.07 3.27 -6.98
N ASN A 187 -14.46 3.90 -8.08
CA ASN A 187 -14.21 3.37 -9.42
C ASN A 187 -12.77 3.68 -9.85
N GLY A 188 -12.04 2.66 -10.18
CA GLY A 188 -10.60 2.69 -10.49
C GLY A 188 -9.85 1.83 -9.48
N MET A 189 -9.79 2.24 -8.25
CA MET A 189 -9.19 1.51 -7.15
C MET A 189 -10.05 1.64 -5.89
N PRO A 190 -10.51 0.53 -5.28
CA PRO A 190 -11.22 0.58 -4.02
C PRO A 190 -10.29 1.06 -2.89
N GLY A 191 -10.85 1.76 -1.93
CA GLY A 191 -10.12 2.16 -0.72
C GLY A 191 -9.90 0.99 0.23
N THR A 192 -8.89 1.14 1.09
CA THR A 192 -8.60 0.20 2.17
C THR A 192 -9.70 0.28 3.23
N SER A 193 -10.38 -0.83 3.47
CA SER A 193 -11.37 -0.92 4.55
C SER A 193 -10.71 -1.06 5.92
N PRO A 194 -11.44 -0.78 7.03
CA PRO A 194 -10.94 -1.02 8.39
C PRO A 194 -10.49 -2.46 8.63
N ASP A 195 -11.17 -3.44 8.01
CA ASP A 195 -10.83 -4.87 8.14
C ASP A 195 -9.53 -5.22 7.40
N ALA A 196 -9.16 -4.46 6.40
CA ALA A 196 -7.91 -4.62 5.65
C ALA A 196 -6.77 -3.75 6.19
N ALA A 197 -7.10 -2.70 6.94
CA ALA A 197 -6.12 -1.85 7.60
C ALA A 197 -5.50 -2.57 8.80
N GLY A 198 -4.24 -2.25 9.10
CA GLY A 198 -3.57 -2.87 10.24
C GLY A 198 -2.07 -2.65 10.23
N VAL A 199 -1.43 -3.22 11.23
CA VAL A 199 0.01 -3.20 11.41
C VAL A 199 0.51 -4.63 11.52
N TRP A 200 1.51 -4.97 10.71
CA TRP A 200 2.18 -6.27 10.73
C TRP A 200 3.67 -6.03 10.96
N ALA A 201 4.23 -6.77 11.90
CA ALA A 201 5.65 -6.70 12.18
C ALA A 201 6.24 -8.11 12.24
N ARG A 202 7.50 -8.23 11.84
CA ARG A 202 8.30 -9.43 12.01
C ARG A 202 9.69 -9.07 12.48
N GLN A 203 10.28 -9.96 13.25
CA GLN A 203 11.65 -9.83 13.74
C GLN A 203 12.48 -11.01 13.27
N ASN A 204 13.74 -10.76 13.01
CA ASN A 204 14.72 -11.78 12.64
C ASN A 204 16.02 -11.54 13.41
N THR A 205 16.67 -12.61 13.82
CA THR A 205 18.03 -12.59 14.36
C THR A 205 18.86 -13.59 13.58
N ALA A 206 19.97 -13.14 13.05
CA ALA A 206 20.91 -13.94 12.29
C ALA A 206 22.29 -13.94 12.97
N PHE A 207 23.02 -15.01 12.81
CA PHE A 207 24.41 -15.15 13.21
C PHE A 207 25.20 -15.69 12.04
N TYR A 208 26.42 -15.24 11.90
CA TYR A 208 27.35 -15.76 10.91
C TYR A 208 28.73 -15.95 11.50
N ALA A 209 29.51 -16.84 10.90
CA ALA A 209 30.95 -16.99 11.11
C ALA A 209 31.59 -17.34 9.78
N ASP A 210 32.74 -16.76 9.53
CA ASP A 210 33.56 -16.95 8.35
C ASP A 210 35.01 -17.14 8.78
N VAL A 211 35.72 -18.05 8.12
CA VAL A 211 37.13 -18.36 8.36
C VAL A 211 37.89 -18.26 7.06
N GLU A 212 38.89 -17.42 7.03
CA GLU A 212 39.84 -17.31 5.94
C GLU A 212 41.19 -17.85 6.37
N TYR A 213 41.85 -18.62 5.51
CA TYR A 213 43.19 -19.16 5.72
C TYR A 213 44.08 -18.87 4.51
N GLU A 214 45.21 -18.19 4.78
CA GLU A 214 46.23 -17.90 3.77
C GLU A 214 47.29 -19.03 3.75
N LEU A 215 47.43 -19.69 2.62
CA LEU A 215 48.45 -20.72 2.37
C LEU A 215 49.35 -20.30 1.21
N GLY A 216 50.38 -19.48 1.49
CA GLY A 216 51.24 -18.90 0.46
C GLY A 216 50.42 -17.96 -0.46
N ASP A 217 50.32 -18.30 -1.74
CA ASP A 217 49.54 -17.55 -2.74
C ASP A 217 48.07 -17.99 -2.83
N LEU A 218 47.65 -18.92 -1.98
CA LEU A 218 46.28 -19.45 -1.96
C LEU A 218 45.49 -18.94 -0.75
N LEU A 219 44.31 -18.35 -1.00
CA LEU A 219 43.34 -17.98 0.03
C LEU A 219 42.21 -19.04 0.02
N VAL A 220 41.93 -19.63 1.17
CA VAL A 220 40.82 -20.56 1.38
C VAL A 220 39.83 -19.91 2.35
N GLN A 221 38.55 -19.85 1.95
CA GLN A 221 37.46 -19.27 2.72
C GLN A 221 36.35 -20.32 2.91
N ALA A 222 35.72 -20.33 4.12
CA ALA A 222 34.62 -21.24 4.47
C ALA A 222 33.61 -20.58 5.40
#